data_c54756f06234a3617a37d57916eae900
#
_entry.id   c54756f06234a3617a37d57916eae900
#
_cell.length_a   1.000
_cell.length_b   1.000
_cell.length_c   1.000
_cell.angle_alpha   90.00
_cell.angle_beta   90.00
_cell.angle_gamma   90.00
#
_symmetry.space_group_name_H-M   'P 1'
#
loop_
_entity.id
_entity.type
_entity.pdbx_description
1 polymer ?
#
loop_
_entity_poly.entity_id
_entity_poly.type
_entity_poly.pdbx_seq_one_letter_code
_entity_poly.pdbx_strand_id
1 'polypeptide(L)'
;MGILKIKKRKNRRKTLGLLRDLKGVKTVGIIDQNVQKGIIEIARPVGVIGAVVPSTNPVATPLNKVINALKCRNAIILAPSPKGAKVCTRVVELIQIALTRIGAPKNIVQSLPEPISKEDTNELSKLVDLIVATGSQNNIQRALQSGTPTLGVGVGNVPSIIDESANLNDASHKIMTSKTFDNATSCSSENSIIVLESVYEELIKSLEEEGGSLLDIQEKKILQQGMWSDNGIINRDIIAKKSNEIATLVGLKGKHLSSKFLMVEEQNVGLDYPFSMEKLSPVLAVYK
;
A
#
# COMPACT_ATOMS: atom_id res chain seq x y z
N MET A 1 11.56 -13.69 -12.78
CA MET A 1 10.33 -14.26 -12.16
C MET A 1 9.13 -13.52 -12.74
N GLY A 2 8.12 -14.21 -13.32
CA GLY A 2 6.99 -13.51 -13.97
C GLY A 2 6.10 -12.77 -12.97
N ILE A 3 5.55 -11.62 -13.37
CA ILE A 3 4.69 -10.75 -12.55
C ILE A 3 3.56 -11.52 -11.84
N LEU A 4 2.96 -12.51 -12.49
CA LEU A 4 1.92 -13.38 -11.89
C LEU A 4 2.43 -14.19 -10.70
N LYS A 5 3.67 -14.71 -10.75
CA LYS A 5 4.29 -15.43 -9.60
C LYS A 5 4.51 -14.48 -8.42
N ILE A 6 4.93 -13.25 -8.68
CA ILE A 6 5.17 -12.23 -7.64
C ILE A 6 3.86 -11.87 -6.95
N LYS A 7 2.79 -11.57 -7.70
CA LYS A 7 1.48 -11.23 -7.16
C LYS A 7 0.86 -12.39 -6.36
N LYS A 8 0.97 -13.64 -6.86
CA LYS A 8 0.53 -14.83 -6.13
C LYS A 8 1.27 -14.99 -4.80
N ARG A 9 2.61 -14.84 -4.79
CA ARG A 9 3.44 -14.92 -3.58
C ARG A 9 3.09 -13.82 -2.58
N LYS A 10 2.91 -12.58 -3.06
CA LYS A 10 2.51 -11.42 -2.25
C LYS A 10 1.18 -11.67 -1.54
N ASN A 11 0.14 -12.02 -2.29
CA ASN A 11 -1.20 -12.25 -1.73
C ASN A 11 -1.19 -13.39 -0.72
N ARG A 12 -0.54 -14.52 -1.03
CA ARG A 12 -0.43 -15.65 -0.12
C ARG A 12 0.29 -15.28 1.18
N ARG A 13 1.45 -14.58 1.11
CA ARG A 13 2.21 -14.17 2.31
C ARG A 13 1.41 -13.23 3.18
N LYS A 14 0.76 -12.22 2.61
CA LYS A 14 -0.06 -11.26 3.37
C LYS A 14 -1.22 -11.95 4.07
N THR A 15 -1.94 -12.85 3.39
CA THR A 15 -3.08 -13.55 3.98
C THR A 15 -2.66 -14.55 5.06
N LEU A 16 -1.65 -15.39 4.80
CA LEU A 16 -1.18 -16.38 5.78
C LEU A 16 -0.51 -15.71 6.98
N GLY A 17 0.23 -14.61 6.77
CA GLY A 17 0.79 -13.81 7.87
C GLY A 17 -0.30 -13.30 8.78
N LEU A 18 -1.33 -12.66 8.23
CA LEU A 18 -2.47 -12.16 8.99
C LEU A 18 -3.15 -13.28 9.80
N LEU A 19 -3.42 -14.43 9.18
CA LEU A 19 -4.07 -15.55 9.87
C LEU A 19 -3.21 -16.08 11.01
N ARG A 20 -1.88 -16.17 10.82
CA ARG A 20 -0.95 -16.56 11.89
C ARG A 20 -0.98 -15.57 13.04
N ASP A 21 -0.93 -14.28 12.75
CA ASP A 21 -0.85 -13.21 13.74
C ASP A 21 -2.18 -13.05 14.52
N LEU A 22 -3.31 -13.36 13.89
CA LEU A 22 -4.63 -13.34 14.53
C LEU A 22 -4.97 -14.63 15.30
N LYS A 23 -4.19 -15.70 15.13
CA LYS A 23 -4.45 -16.96 15.83
C LYS A 23 -4.28 -16.78 17.34
N GLY A 24 -5.31 -17.15 18.10
CA GLY A 24 -5.30 -17.02 19.57
C GLY A 24 -5.61 -15.62 20.12
N VAL A 25 -5.63 -14.58 19.29
CA VAL A 25 -5.98 -13.22 19.72
C VAL A 25 -7.46 -13.17 20.10
N LYS A 26 -7.78 -12.71 21.30
CA LYS A 26 -9.16 -12.42 21.72
C LYS A 26 -9.61 -11.10 21.09
N THR A 27 -10.74 -11.12 20.39
CA THR A 27 -11.27 -9.94 19.68
C THR A 27 -12.72 -9.63 20.05
N VAL A 28 -13.33 -10.45 20.91
CA VAL A 28 -14.71 -10.27 21.39
C VAL A 28 -14.83 -10.79 22.82
N GLY A 29 -15.65 -10.14 23.63
CA GLY A 29 -15.79 -10.42 25.05
C GLY A 29 -14.71 -9.75 25.90
N ILE A 30 -14.45 -10.26 27.09
CA ILE A 30 -13.39 -9.71 27.96
C ILE A 30 -12.03 -9.98 27.31
N ILE A 31 -11.33 -8.92 26.91
CA ILE A 31 -10.01 -8.99 26.25
C ILE A 31 -8.86 -8.78 27.22
N ASP A 32 -9.09 -7.95 28.25
CA ASP A 32 -8.15 -7.73 29.35
C ASP A 32 -8.86 -7.46 30.67
N GLN A 33 -8.21 -7.78 31.78
CA GLN A 33 -8.70 -7.52 33.11
C GLN A 33 -7.55 -7.15 34.05
N ASN A 34 -7.56 -5.91 34.51
CA ASN A 34 -6.61 -5.40 35.49
C ASN A 34 -7.28 -5.29 36.86
N VAL A 35 -7.10 -6.33 37.70
CA VAL A 35 -7.73 -6.41 39.00
C VAL A 35 -7.24 -5.31 39.97
N GLN A 36 -5.96 -4.91 39.87
CA GLN A 36 -5.38 -3.86 40.73
C GLN A 36 -5.98 -2.49 40.47
N LYS A 37 -6.30 -2.20 39.21
CA LYS A 37 -6.93 -0.93 38.79
C LYS A 37 -8.45 -0.99 38.73
N GLY A 38 -9.07 -2.16 38.96
CA GLY A 38 -10.51 -2.36 38.83
C GLY A 38 -11.04 -2.15 37.37
N ILE A 39 -10.18 -2.36 36.36
CA ILE A 39 -10.53 -2.12 34.95
C ILE A 39 -10.76 -3.45 34.25
N ILE A 40 -11.88 -3.56 33.52
CA ILE A 40 -12.17 -4.69 32.62
C ILE A 40 -12.37 -4.12 31.21
N GLU A 41 -11.59 -4.61 30.23
CA GLU A 41 -11.74 -4.25 28.84
C GLU A 41 -12.57 -5.29 28.09
N ILE A 42 -13.69 -4.83 27.48
CA ILE A 42 -14.63 -5.69 26.76
C ILE A 42 -14.69 -5.24 25.31
N ALA A 43 -14.27 -6.10 24.39
CA ALA A 43 -14.44 -5.88 22.97
C ALA A 43 -15.83 -6.33 22.50
N ARG A 44 -16.48 -5.50 21.69
CA ARG A 44 -17.79 -5.78 21.08
C ARG A 44 -17.76 -5.57 19.57
N PRO A 45 -18.58 -6.31 18.79
CA PRO A 45 -18.78 -5.98 17.38
C PRO A 45 -19.32 -4.54 17.23
N VAL A 46 -18.93 -3.88 16.16
CA VAL A 46 -19.47 -2.56 15.81
C VAL A 46 -20.73 -2.67 14.96
N GLY A 47 -20.93 -3.79 14.25
CA GLY A 47 -22.07 -4.02 13.37
C GLY A 47 -21.69 -4.30 11.93
N VAL A 48 -22.04 -3.42 11.01
CA VAL A 48 -21.71 -3.52 9.57
C VAL A 48 -20.54 -2.63 9.23
N ILE A 49 -19.53 -3.18 8.60
CA ILE A 49 -18.34 -2.44 8.16
C ILE A 49 -18.44 -2.15 6.65
N GLY A 50 -18.31 -0.88 6.27
CA GLY A 50 -18.09 -0.46 4.89
C GLY A 50 -16.59 -0.45 4.56
N ALA A 51 -16.15 -1.17 3.55
CA ALA A 51 -14.74 -1.34 3.28
C ALA A 51 -14.34 -0.84 1.88
N VAL A 52 -13.70 0.31 1.78
CA VAL A 52 -13.16 0.83 0.52
C VAL A 52 -11.87 0.12 0.15
N VAL A 53 -11.80 -0.44 -1.07
CA VAL A 53 -10.71 -1.30 -1.55
C VAL A 53 -10.02 -0.69 -2.78
N PRO A 54 -8.68 -0.49 -2.76
CA PRO A 54 -7.94 0.09 -3.87
C PRO A 54 -7.72 -0.92 -5.01
N SER A 55 -7.51 -0.43 -6.22
CA SER A 55 -7.17 -1.25 -7.40
C SER A 55 -5.78 -1.90 -7.33
N THR A 56 -4.87 -1.36 -6.52
CA THR A 56 -3.49 -1.85 -6.39
C THR A 56 -3.38 -3.21 -5.68
N ASN A 57 -4.36 -3.55 -4.82
CA ASN A 57 -4.39 -4.81 -4.08
C ASN A 57 -5.81 -5.39 -3.99
N PRO A 58 -6.44 -5.78 -5.12
CA PRO A 58 -7.84 -6.22 -5.17
C PRO A 58 -8.07 -7.65 -4.63
N VAL A 59 -7.04 -8.33 -4.15
CA VAL A 59 -7.11 -9.65 -3.50
C VAL A 59 -6.73 -9.56 -2.03
N ALA A 60 -5.52 -9.10 -1.73
CA ALA A 60 -5.01 -9.10 -0.35
C ALA A 60 -5.77 -8.14 0.55
N THR A 61 -6.16 -6.96 0.06
CA THR A 61 -6.89 -5.97 0.86
C THR A 61 -8.29 -6.45 1.24
N PRO A 62 -9.14 -6.96 0.32
CA PRO A 62 -10.42 -7.54 0.69
C PRO A 62 -10.29 -8.68 1.71
N LEU A 63 -9.38 -9.63 1.47
CA LEU A 63 -9.16 -10.75 2.40
C LEU A 63 -8.76 -10.26 3.80
N ASN A 64 -7.83 -9.29 3.87
CA ASN A 64 -7.43 -8.69 5.15
C ASN A 64 -8.62 -8.10 5.89
N LYS A 65 -9.40 -7.24 5.22
CA LYS A 65 -10.54 -6.57 5.82
C LYS A 65 -11.64 -7.54 6.24
N VAL A 66 -11.95 -8.52 5.40
CA VAL A 66 -12.96 -9.54 5.71
C VAL A 66 -12.54 -10.42 6.90
N ILE A 67 -11.29 -10.89 6.93
CA ILE A 67 -10.80 -11.71 8.05
C ILE A 67 -10.88 -10.94 9.36
N ASN A 68 -10.45 -9.67 9.39
CA ASN A 68 -10.55 -8.84 10.60
C ASN A 68 -12.01 -8.59 11.00
N ALA A 69 -12.89 -8.25 10.05
CA ALA A 69 -14.31 -8.01 10.32
C ALA A 69 -14.96 -9.26 10.94
N LEU A 70 -14.82 -10.41 10.30
CA LEU A 70 -15.42 -11.66 10.76
C LEU A 70 -14.82 -12.13 12.10
N LYS A 71 -13.51 -11.96 12.30
CA LYS A 71 -12.85 -12.26 13.57
C LYS A 71 -13.46 -11.47 14.73
N CYS A 72 -13.85 -10.23 14.47
CA CYS A 72 -14.51 -9.35 15.42
C CYS A 72 -16.06 -9.46 15.39
N ARG A 73 -16.60 -10.50 14.74
CA ARG A 73 -18.05 -10.77 14.59
C ARG A 73 -18.87 -9.64 13.94
N ASN A 74 -18.25 -8.92 13.00
CA ASN A 74 -18.92 -7.90 12.19
C ASN A 74 -19.31 -8.48 10.82
N ALA A 75 -20.38 -7.92 10.23
CA ALA A 75 -20.63 -8.04 8.80
C ALA A 75 -19.78 -7.03 8.01
N ILE A 76 -19.58 -7.26 6.72
CA ILE A 76 -18.77 -6.36 5.90
C ILE A 76 -19.31 -6.26 4.47
N ILE A 77 -19.36 -5.03 3.95
CA ILE A 77 -19.69 -4.72 2.55
C ILE A 77 -18.48 -4.04 1.91
N LEU A 78 -17.95 -4.64 0.84
CA LEU A 78 -16.79 -4.13 0.13
C LEU A 78 -17.22 -3.16 -0.98
N ALA A 79 -16.53 -2.03 -1.07
CA ALA A 79 -16.64 -1.04 -2.16
C ALA A 79 -15.32 -1.01 -2.92
N PRO A 80 -15.10 -1.90 -3.92
CA PRO A 80 -13.87 -1.93 -4.67
C PRO A 80 -13.77 -0.80 -5.68
N SER A 81 -12.53 -0.38 -5.97
CA SER A 81 -12.26 0.50 -7.11
C SER A 81 -12.69 -0.18 -8.42
N PRO A 82 -13.30 0.53 -9.38
CA PRO A 82 -13.78 -0.03 -10.64
C PRO A 82 -12.77 -0.92 -11.37
N LYS A 83 -11.49 -0.53 -11.41
CA LYS A 83 -10.41 -1.32 -12.03
C LYS A 83 -10.13 -2.65 -11.32
N GLY A 84 -10.50 -2.79 -10.05
CA GLY A 84 -10.29 -4.01 -9.25
C GLY A 84 -11.58 -4.78 -8.97
N ALA A 85 -12.73 -4.29 -9.40
CA ALA A 85 -14.05 -4.80 -9.03
C ALA A 85 -14.22 -6.29 -9.33
N LYS A 86 -14.03 -6.72 -10.59
CA LYS A 86 -14.16 -8.13 -11.00
C LYS A 86 -13.33 -9.08 -10.14
N VAL A 87 -12.10 -8.69 -9.79
CA VAL A 87 -11.21 -9.52 -8.96
C VAL A 87 -11.71 -9.56 -7.52
N CYS A 88 -12.15 -8.42 -6.98
CA CYS A 88 -12.69 -8.34 -5.63
C CYS A 88 -14.00 -9.13 -5.50
N THR A 89 -14.92 -9.01 -6.45
CA THR A 89 -16.16 -9.79 -6.50
C THR A 89 -15.87 -11.30 -6.48
N ARG A 90 -14.88 -11.74 -7.28
CA ARG A 90 -14.48 -13.16 -7.27
C ARG A 90 -13.94 -13.62 -5.91
N VAL A 91 -13.19 -12.77 -5.22
CA VAL A 91 -12.73 -13.04 -3.84
C VAL A 91 -13.91 -13.18 -2.89
N VAL A 92 -14.90 -12.29 -2.98
CA VAL A 92 -16.12 -12.36 -2.16
C VAL A 92 -16.89 -13.65 -2.39
N GLU A 93 -17.10 -14.05 -3.64
CA GLU A 93 -17.76 -15.33 -4.00
C GLU A 93 -17.05 -16.53 -3.35
N LEU A 94 -15.73 -16.57 -3.42
CA LEU A 94 -14.94 -17.66 -2.81
C LEU A 94 -15.08 -17.67 -1.28
N ILE A 95 -15.14 -16.51 -0.65
CA ILE A 95 -15.38 -16.38 0.78
C ILE A 95 -16.80 -16.86 1.13
N GLN A 96 -17.81 -16.47 0.38
CA GLN A 96 -19.20 -16.88 0.58
C GLN A 96 -19.35 -18.40 0.45
N ILE A 97 -18.67 -19.04 -0.51
CA ILE A 97 -18.61 -20.51 -0.63
C ILE A 97 -17.99 -21.13 0.63
N ALA A 98 -16.90 -20.56 1.13
CA ALA A 98 -16.26 -21.05 2.35
C ALA A 98 -17.17 -20.89 3.59
N LEU A 99 -17.85 -19.77 3.73
CA LEU A 99 -18.81 -19.50 4.80
C LEU A 99 -19.97 -20.51 4.77
N THR A 100 -20.53 -20.76 3.60
CA THR A 100 -21.62 -21.76 3.44
C THR A 100 -21.16 -23.15 3.88
N ARG A 101 -19.95 -23.58 3.56
CA ARG A 101 -19.40 -24.88 3.94
C ARG A 101 -19.30 -25.10 5.45
N ILE A 102 -19.18 -24.03 6.23
CA ILE A 102 -19.11 -24.09 7.70
C ILE A 102 -20.43 -23.71 8.37
N GLY A 103 -21.52 -23.59 7.60
CA GLY A 103 -22.84 -23.22 8.11
C GLY A 103 -22.99 -21.74 8.50
N ALA A 104 -22.04 -20.86 8.13
CA ALA A 104 -22.15 -19.43 8.38
C ALA A 104 -23.00 -18.75 7.31
N PRO A 105 -23.75 -17.68 7.66
CA PRO A 105 -24.55 -16.92 6.69
C PRO A 105 -23.62 -16.31 5.60
N LYS A 106 -23.90 -16.57 4.33
CA LYS A 106 -23.10 -16.03 3.22
C LYS A 106 -23.18 -14.51 3.09
N ASN A 107 -24.31 -13.92 3.51
CA ASN A 107 -24.59 -12.49 3.38
C ASN A 107 -23.88 -11.60 4.41
N ILE A 108 -23.12 -12.18 5.34
CA ILE A 108 -22.25 -11.39 6.23
C ILE A 108 -21.03 -10.80 5.51
N VAL A 109 -20.71 -11.26 4.29
CA VAL A 109 -19.70 -10.69 3.43
C VAL A 109 -20.29 -10.41 2.05
N GLN A 110 -20.31 -9.14 1.68
CA GLN A 110 -20.91 -8.66 0.44
C GLN A 110 -19.96 -7.71 -0.28
N SER A 111 -20.23 -7.43 -1.54
CA SER A 111 -19.60 -6.38 -2.33
C SER A 111 -20.67 -5.56 -3.03
N LEU A 112 -20.43 -4.27 -3.23
CA LEU A 112 -21.28 -3.46 -4.09
C LEU A 112 -21.34 -4.10 -5.49
N PRO A 113 -22.52 -4.10 -6.13
CA PRO A 113 -22.69 -4.62 -7.49
C PRO A 113 -21.97 -3.74 -8.52
N GLU A 114 -21.55 -4.36 -9.63
CA GLU A 114 -21.03 -3.60 -10.77
C GLU A 114 -22.17 -3.09 -11.67
N PRO A 115 -22.05 -1.87 -12.24
CA PRO A 115 -20.93 -0.94 -12.17
C PRO A 115 -20.90 -0.15 -10.86
N ILE A 116 -19.75 -0.05 -10.22
CA ILE A 116 -19.60 0.66 -8.94
C ILE A 116 -19.34 2.14 -9.21
N SER A 117 -20.18 2.99 -8.67
CA SER A 117 -20.04 4.45 -8.74
C SER A 117 -19.43 5.04 -7.45
N LYS A 118 -19.10 6.32 -7.52
CA LYS A 118 -18.70 7.09 -6.34
C LYS A 118 -19.90 7.34 -5.42
N GLU A 119 -21.06 7.51 -6.01
CA GLU A 119 -22.33 7.73 -5.36
C GLU A 119 -22.71 6.51 -4.50
N ASP A 120 -22.61 5.29 -5.06
CA ASP A 120 -22.85 4.05 -4.31
C ASP A 120 -21.90 3.91 -3.11
N THR A 121 -20.62 4.27 -3.32
CA THR A 121 -19.63 4.23 -2.23
C THR A 121 -19.93 5.26 -1.15
N ASN A 122 -20.38 6.47 -1.51
CA ASN A 122 -20.77 7.51 -0.58
C ASN A 122 -22.05 7.13 0.19
N GLU A 123 -23.01 6.51 -0.49
CA GLU A 123 -24.25 6.04 0.16
C GLU A 123 -23.94 4.91 1.15
N LEU A 124 -23.16 3.92 0.74
CA LEU A 124 -22.67 2.88 1.66
C LEU A 124 -22.01 3.49 2.90
N SER A 125 -21.19 4.54 2.71
CA SER A 125 -20.46 5.19 3.80
C SER A 125 -21.38 5.82 4.85
N LYS A 126 -22.61 6.20 4.49
CA LYS A 126 -23.61 6.75 5.42
C LYS A 126 -24.44 5.69 6.13
N LEU A 127 -24.51 4.48 5.57
CA LEU A 127 -25.40 3.42 6.02
C LEU A 127 -24.73 2.38 6.94
N VAL A 128 -23.39 2.43 7.06
CA VAL A 128 -22.63 1.46 7.86
C VAL A 128 -22.23 2.02 9.22
N ASP A 129 -21.87 1.13 10.15
CA ASP A 129 -21.48 1.51 11.51
C ASP A 129 -20.00 1.92 11.62
N LEU A 130 -19.14 1.43 10.71
CA LEU A 130 -17.72 1.76 10.65
C LEU A 130 -17.24 1.69 9.20
N ILE A 131 -16.42 2.66 8.81
CA ILE A 131 -15.73 2.62 7.52
C ILE A 131 -14.27 2.22 7.72
N VAL A 132 -13.79 1.28 6.92
CA VAL A 132 -12.36 0.95 6.81
C VAL A 132 -11.90 1.25 5.39
N ALA A 133 -11.35 2.43 5.19
CA ALA A 133 -10.99 2.94 3.88
C ALA A 133 -9.48 2.79 3.60
N THR A 134 -9.14 2.24 2.43
CA THR A 134 -7.77 2.22 1.90
C THR A 134 -7.80 2.66 0.45
N GLY A 135 -7.07 3.72 0.10
CA GLY A 135 -7.10 4.24 -1.26
C GLY A 135 -6.48 5.62 -1.40
N SER A 136 -6.91 6.37 -2.41
CA SER A 136 -6.44 7.73 -2.64
C SER A 136 -6.88 8.68 -1.51
N GLN A 137 -6.09 9.75 -1.32
CA GLN A 137 -6.41 10.78 -0.32
C GLN A 137 -7.84 11.30 -0.46
N ASN A 138 -8.32 11.52 -1.68
CA ASN A 138 -9.68 11.98 -1.94
C ASN A 138 -10.75 10.99 -1.44
N ASN A 139 -10.51 9.68 -1.59
CA ASN A 139 -11.44 8.67 -1.09
C ASN A 139 -11.46 8.64 0.44
N ILE A 140 -10.30 8.83 1.08
CA ILE A 140 -10.20 8.90 2.54
C ILE A 140 -10.91 10.15 3.07
N GLN A 141 -10.72 11.31 2.45
CA GLN A 141 -11.40 12.55 2.83
C GLN A 141 -12.93 12.40 2.73
N ARG A 142 -13.45 11.80 1.64
CA ARG A 142 -14.89 11.53 1.51
C ARG A 142 -15.41 10.60 2.59
N ALA A 143 -14.67 9.54 2.91
CA ALA A 143 -15.03 8.64 3.98
C ALA A 143 -15.10 9.36 5.34
N LEU A 144 -14.12 10.21 5.64
CA LEU A 144 -14.10 11.03 6.86
C LEU A 144 -15.25 12.05 6.91
N GLN A 145 -15.63 12.59 5.76
CA GLN A 145 -16.74 13.55 5.64
C GLN A 145 -18.14 12.91 5.67
N SER A 146 -18.25 11.58 5.65
CA SER A 146 -19.54 10.88 5.64
C SER A 146 -20.33 11.01 6.95
N GLY A 147 -19.64 11.37 8.05
CA GLY A 147 -20.20 11.38 9.40
C GLY A 147 -20.12 10.03 10.12
N THR A 148 -19.77 8.95 9.43
CA THR A 148 -19.57 7.62 10.01
C THR A 148 -18.14 7.47 10.54
N PRO A 149 -17.92 6.84 11.72
CA PRO A 149 -16.60 6.53 12.21
C PRO A 149 -15.72 5.86 11.13
N THR A 150 -14.50 6.37 10.93
CA THR A 150 -13.65 5.97 9.80
C THR A 150 -12.24 5.66 10.22
N LEU A 151 -11.77 4.46 9.87
CA LEU A 151 -10.37 4.07 9.87
C LEU A 151 -9.82 4.22 8.45
N GLY A 152 -9.18 5.34 8.17
CA GLY A 152 -8.68 5.68 6.84
C GLY A 152 -7.16 5.56 6.72
N VAL A 153 -6.68 4.89 5.66
CA VAL A 153 -5.27 4.83 5.29
C VAL A 153 -5.13 5.36 3.87
N GLY A 154 -4.49 6.51 3.74
CA GLY A 154 -4.22 7.20 2.48
C GLY A 154 -2.86 6.88 1.89
N VAL A 155 -2.14 7.92 1.50
CA VAL A 155 -0.82 7.85 0.88
C VAL A 155 0.22 7.36 1.88
N GLY A 156 1.01 6.36 1.48
CA GLY A 156 2.13 5.86 2.26
C GLY A 156 3.40 6.67 1.96
N ASN A 157 4.28 6.77 2.95
CA ASN A 157 5.63 7.28 2.74
C ASN A 157 6.59 6.57 3.71
N VAL A 158 7.47 5.75 3.18
CA VAL A 158 8.40 4.94 3.96
C VAL A 158 9.81 5.48 3.80
N PRO A 159 10.37 6.19 4.78
CA PRO A 159 11.78 6.51 4.82
C PRO A 159 12.59 5.37 5.44
N SER A 160 13.81 5.14 4.96
CA SER A 160 14.81 4.29 5.60
C SER A 160 16.00 5.15 5.99
N ILE A 161 16.41 5.10 7.26
CA ILE A 161 17.55 5.85 7.78
C ILE A 161 18.77 4.93 7.77
N ILE A 162 19.88 5.40 7.21
CA ILE A 162 21.15 4.68 7.10
C ILE A 162 22.23 5.50 7.82
N ASP A 163 22.76 4.94 8.90
CA ASP A 163 23.83 5.52 9.70
C ASP A 163 25.13 4.69 9.62
N GLU A 164 26.15 5.08 10.34
CA GLU A 164 27.48 4.45 10.35
C GLU A 164 27.46 3.01 10.87
N SER A 165 26.43 2.61 11.62
CA SER A 165 26.29 1.25 12.16
C SER A 165 25.74 0.27 11.13
N ALA A 166 25.25 0.75 9.99
CA ALA A 166 24.65 -0.07 8.96
C ALA A 166 25.68 -0.89 8.19
N ASN A 167 25.37 -2.15 7.92
CA ASN A 167 26.07 -2.90 6.88
C ASN A 167 25.57 -2.43 5.51
N LEU A 168 26.35 -1.60 4.81
CA LEU A 168 25.92 -0.90 3.60
C LEU A 168 25.56 -1.85 2.46
N ASN A 169 26.30 -2.97 2.30
CA ASN A 169 26.00 -3.97 1.27
C ASN A 169 24.67 -4.68 1.54
N ASP A 170 24.43 -5.10 2.77
CA ASP A 170 23.17 -5.73 3.17
C ASP A 170 21.99 -4.76 3.07
N ALA A 171 22.17 -3.49 3.47
CA ALA A 171 21.19 -2.43 3.34
C ALA A 171 20.84 -2.17 1.88
N SER A 172 21.82 -2.01 1.00
CA SER A 172 21.65 -1.79 -0.44
C SER A 172 20.92 -2.97 -1.10
N HIS A 173 21.29 -4.20 -0.76
CA HIS A 173 20.59 -5.40 -1.26
C HIS A 173 19.13 -5.45 -0.81
N LYS A 174 18.83 -5.12 0.44
CA LYS A 174 17.46 -5.08 0.98
C LYS A 174 16.63 -3.98 0.31
N ILE A 175 17.19 -2.78 0.14
CA ILE A 175 16.54 -1.65 -0.55
C ILE A 175 16.25 -2.03 -2.00
N MET A 176 17.22 -2.55 -2.74
CA MET A 176 17.02 -3.00 -4.11
C MET A 176 15.93 -4.07 -4.20
N THR A 177 15.96 -5.07 -3.34
CA THR A 177 14.99 -6.16 -3.32
C THR A 177 13.58 -5.63 -3.06
N SER A 178 13.42 -4.74 -2.08
CA SER A 178 12.13 -4.13 -1.73
C SER A 178 11.65 -3.20 -2.86
N LYS A 179 12.53 -2.34 -3.38
CA LYS A 179 12.21 -1.35 -4.40
C LYS A 179 11.84 -1.97 -5.75
N THR A 180 12.38 -3.12 -6.07
CA THR A 180 12.05 -3.85 -7.31
C THR A 180 10.91 -4.85 -7.15
N PHE A 181 10.52 -5.19 -5.91
CA PHE A 181 9.43 -6.12 -5.67
C PHE A 181 8.09 -5.52 -6.12
N ASP A 182 7.43 -6.22 -7.06
CA ASP A 182 6.15 -5.79 -7.66
C ASP A 182 6.24 -4.34 -8.22
N ASN A 183 7.40 -3.94 -8.72
CA ASN A 183 7.71 -2.59 -9.21
C ASN A 183 7.36 -1.48 -8.22
N ALA A 184 7.64 -1.71 -6.93
CA ALA A 184 7.37 -0.80 -5.82
C ALA A 184 5.90 -0.34 -5.70
N THR A 185 4.94 -1.12 -6.17
CA THR A 185 3.51 -0.82 -6.00
C THR A 185 2.98 -1.05 -4.59
N SER A 186 3.80 -1.62 -3.69
CA SER A 186 3.43 -1.74 -2.28
C SER A 186 3.65 -0.41 -1.57
N CYS A 187 2.65 0.08 -0.83
CA CYS A 187 2.79 1.26 0.03
C CYS A 187 3.84 1.10 1.15
N SER A 188 4.35 -0.11 1.35
CA SER A 188 5.45 -0.42 2.28
C SER A 188 6.84 -0.49 1.62
N SER A 189 6.96 -0.18 0.32
CA SER A 189 8.25 -0.04 -0.34
C SER A 189 8.89 1.27 0.07
N GLU A 190 10.19 1.27 0.27
CA GLU A 190 10.95 2.47 0.60
C GLU A 190 10.70 3.55 -0.45
N ASN A 191 10.25 4.70 0.01
CA ASN A 191 10.01 5.85 -0.84
C ASN A 191 11.22 6.77 -0.87
N SER A 192 11.92 6.84 0.25
CA SER A 192 13.13 7.63 0.43
C SER A 192 14.14 6.89 1.31
N ILE A 193 15.41 7.24 1.15
CA ILE A 193 16.46 6.94 2.12
C ILE A 193 17.03 8.25 2.64
N ILE A 194 17.35 8.27 3.94
CA ILE A 194 18.01 9.37 4.63
C ILE A 194 19.37 8.82 5.08
N VAL A 195 20.44 9.38 4.60
CA VAL A 195 21.80 8.84 4.74
C VAL A 195 22.67 9.84 5.45
N LEU A 196 23.37 9.43 6.50
CA LEU A 196 24.38 10.29 7.11
C LEU A 196 25.52 10.58 6.14
N GLU A 197 26.02 11.81 6.19
CA GLU A 197 27.07 12.30 5.27
C GLU A 197 28.31 11.40 5.23
N SER A 198 28.70 10.88 6.39
CA SER A 198 29.88 10.02 6.57
C SER A 198 29.85 8.73 5.77
N VAL A 199 28.67 8.18 5.44
CA VAL A 199 28.50 6.91 4.71
C VAL A 199 27.80 7.10 3.36
N TYR A 200 27.54 8.34 2.96
CA TYR A 200 26.76 8.65 1.76
C TYR A 200 27.39 8.09 0.48
N GLU A 201 28.65 8.45 0.19
CA GLU A 201 29.32 8.06 -1.07
C GLU A 201 29.45 6.53 -1.20
N GLU A 202 29.78 5.87 -0.08
CA GLU A 202 29.90 4.41 -0.05
C GLU A 202 28.56 3.72 -0.29
N LEU A 203 27.48 4.24 0.33
CA LEU A 203 26.12 3.71 0.13
C LEU A 203 25.65 3.90 -1.32
N ILE A 204 25.84 5.09 -1.91
CA ILE A 204 25.47 5.34 -3.31
C ILE A 204 26.17 4.36 -4.24
N LYS A 205 27.47 4.14 -4.06
CA LYS A 205 28.22 3.14 -4.83
C LYS A 205 27.65 1.75 -4.67
N SER A 206 27.35 1.33 -3.44
CA SER A 206 26.77 0.02 -3.17
C SER A 206 25.35 -0.14 -3.78
N LEU A 207 24.54 0.91 -3.80
CA LEU A 207 23.24 0.91 -4.47
C LEU A 207 23.38 0.84 -6.00
N GLU A 208 24.39 1.48 -6.58
CA GLU A 208 24.67 1.37 -8.02
C GLU A 208 25.15 -0.03 -8.40
N GLU A 209 25.98 -0.68 -7.58
CA GLU A 209 26.38 -2.09 -7.74
C GLU A 209 25.18 -3.04 -7.70
N GLU A 210 24.18 -2.76 -6.90
CA GLU A 210 22.90 -3.49 -6.86
C GLU A 210 21.97 -3.18 -8.07
N GLY A 211 22.36 -2.23 -8.93
CA GLY A 211 21.68 -1.87 -10.17
C GLY A 211 20.79 -0.62 -10.05
N GLY A 212 21.00 0.19 -9.02
CA GLY A 212 20.47 1.54 -8.95
C GLY A 212 21.15 2.47 -9.95
N SER A 213 20.52 3.58 -10.29
CA SER A 213 21.12 4.58 -11.17
C SER A 213 20.78 5.98 -10.65
N LEU A 214 21.82 6.67 -10.15
CA LEU A 214 21.67 8.04 -9.67
C LEU A 214 21.58 9.00 -10.86
N LEU A 215 20.56 9.87 -10.83
CA LEU A 215 20.29 10.89 -11.84
C LEU A 215 21.03 12.18 -11.48
N ASP A 216 21.54 12.87 -12.51
CA ASP A 216 22.00 14.23 -12.37
C ASP A 216 20.83 15.24 -12.28
N ILE A 217 21.16 16.53 -12.10
CA ILE A 217 20.17 17.59 -11.93
C ILE A 217 19.27 17.75 -13.16
N GLN A 218 19.79 17.58 -14.38
CA GLN A 218 19.02 17.70 -15.61
C GLN A 218 18.11 16.48 -15.82
N GLU A 219 18.65 15.31 -15.59
CA GLU A 219 17.92 14.04 -15.64
C GLU A 219 16.81 13.97 -14.59
N LYS A 220 17.04 14.49 -13.36
CA LYS A 220 16.03 14.66 -12.33
C LYS A 220 14.86 15.51 -12.82
N LYS A 221 15.13 16.64 -13.51
CA LYS A 221 14.09 17.52 -14.08
C LYS A 221 13.27 16.79 -15.16
N ILE A 222 13.94 16.06 -16.06
CA ILE A 222 13.28 15.26 -17.09
C ILE A 222 12.36 14.21 -16.44
N LEU A 223 12.87 13.50 -15.45
CA LEU A 223 12.08 12.50 -14.71
C LEU A 223 10.88 13.15 -14.01
N GLN A 224 11.07 14.29 -13.35
CA GLN A 224 10.01 15.02 -12.66
C GLN A 224 8.88 15.42 -13.62
N GLN A 225 9.21 16.01 -14.74
CA GLN A 225 8.23 16.41 -15.77
C GLN A 225 7.45 15.22 -16.35
N GLY A 226 8.09 14.06 -16.48
CA GLY A 226 7.41 12.86 -16.96
C GLY A 226 6.59 12.15 -15.89
N MET A 227 6.96 12.29 -14.62
CA MET A 227 6.30 11.64 -13.49
C MET A 227 5.08 12.38 -12.96
N TRP A 228 5.06 13.70 -13.03
CA TRP A 228 3.95 14.53 -12.51
C TRP A 228 3.49 15.53 -13.56
N SER A 229 2.20 15.81 -13.54
CA SER A 229 1.64 16.97 -14.24
C SER A 229 1.95 18.26 -13.45
N ASP A 230 1.73 19.41 -14.10
CA ASP A 230 1.89 20.73 -13.48
C ASP A 230 1.06 20.92 -12.20
N ASN A 231 -0.04 20.18 -12.07
CA ASN A 231 -0.90 20.17 -10.89
C ASN A 231 -0.44 19.17 -9.80
N GLY A 232 0.77 18.60 -9.88
CA GLY A 232 1.32 17.66 -8.93
C GLY A 232 0.65 16.27 -8.95
N ILE A 233 -0.15 15.95 -9.96
CA ILE A 233 -0.81 14.64 -10.09
C ILE A 233 0.16 13.68 -10.76
N ILE A 234 0.40 12.54 -10.10
CA ILE A 234 1.30 11.50 -10.64
C ILE A 234 0.74 10.92 -11.95
N ASN A 235 1.61 10.77 -12.93
CA ASN A 235 1.30 10.14 -14.21
C ASN A 235 0.98 8.65 -14.01
N ARG A 236 -0.24 8.26 -14.38
CA ARG A 236 -0.73 6.89 -14.19
C ARG A 236 0.01 5.84 -15.01
N ASP A 237 0.66 6.27 -16.11
CA ASP A 237 1.41 5.36 -16.99
C ASP A 237 2.76 4.95 -16.41
N ILE A 238 3.22 5.62 -15.36
CA ILE A 238 4.44 5.28 -14.62
C ILE A 238 4.18 4.29 -13.48
N ILE A 239 2.98 4.32 -12.90
CA ILE A 239 2.63 3.49 -11.75
C ILE A 239 2.79 2.00 -12.10
N ALA A 240 3.51 1.26 -11.26
CA ALA A 240 3.77 -0.17 -11.40
C ALA A 240 4.62 -0.57 -12.63
N LYS A 241 5.27 0.37 -13.29
CA LYS A 241 6.21 0.09 -14.39
C LYS A 241 7.60 -0.26 -13.85
N LYS A 242 8.37 -0.95 -14.68
CA LYS A 242 9.79 -1.18 -14.40
C LYS A 242 10.58 0.11 -14.58
N SER A 243 11.73 0.19 -13.93
CA SER A 243 12.64 1.33 -14.04
C SER A 243 13.00 1.69 -15.49
N ASN A 244 13.38 0.70 -16.27
CA ASN A 244 13.75 0.90 -17.69
C ASN A 244 12.55 1.36 -18.55
N GLU A 245 11.33 0.88 -18.27
CA GLU A 245 10.12 1.35 -18.96
C GLU A 245 9.85 2.82 -18.62
N ILE A 246 10.05 3.21 -17.35
CA ILE A 246 9.94 4.61 -16.91
C ILE A 246 11.00 5.47 -17.60
N ALA A 247 12.26 5.06 -17.54
CA ALA A 247 13.37 5.78 -18.18
C ALA A 247 13.09 6.03 -19.66
N THR A 248 12.62 5.02 -20.38
CA THR A 248 12.24 5.15 -21.80
C THR A 248 11.09 6.11 -22.00
N LEU A 249 10.05 6.00 -21.19
CA LEU A 249 8.81 6.80 -21.31
C LEU A 249 9.08 8.30 -21.11
N VAL A 250 9.98 8.64 -20.16
CA VAL A 250 10.32 10.04 -19.86
C VAL A 250 11.48 10.58 -20.71
N GLY A 251 12.15 9.73 -21.50
CA GLY A 251 13.23 10.15 -22.42
C GLY A 251 14.63 10.17 -21.78
N LEU A 252 14.84 9.50 -20.64
CA LEU A 252 16.17 9.28 -20.08
C LEU A 252 17.02 8.38 -21.01
N LYS A 253 18.33 8.49 -20.93
CA LYS A 253 19.27 7.81 -21.81
C LYS A 253 20.37 7.05 -21.04
N GLY A 254 21.22 6.34 -21.74
CA GLY A 254 22.42 5.70 -21.18
C GLY A 254 22.13 4.64 -20.13
N LYS A 255 22.84 4.70 -19.00
CA LYS A 255 22.77 3.70 -17.92
C LYS A 255 21.37 3.51 -17.31
N HIS A 256 20.53 4.52 -17.39
CA HIS A 256 19.18 4.49 -16.80
C HIS A 256 18.24 3.49 -17.49
N LEU A 257 18.46 3.21 -18.78
CA LEU A 257 17.66 2.26 -19.57
C LEU A 257 17.87 0.80 -19.14
N SER A 258 18.94 0.51 -18.41
CA SER A 258 19.25 -0.84 -17.88
C SER A 258 19.14 -0.94 -16.36
N SER A 259 18.81 0.16 -15.66
CA SER A 259 18.75 0.20 -14.21
C SER A 259 17.58 -0.62 -13.65
N LYS A 260 17.76 -1.20 -12.47
CA LYS A 260 16.68 -1.85 -11.71
C LYS A 260 15.79 -0.85 -10.99
N PHE A 261 16.36 0.28 -10.55
CA PHE A 261 15.65 1.40 -9.94
C PHE A 261 16.41 2.71 -10.19
N LEU A 262 15.68 3.83 -10.20
CA LEU A 262 16.24 5.17 -10.37
C LEU A 262 16.40 5.82 -9.00
N MET A 263 17.45 6.62 -8.82
CA MET A 263 17.72 7.39 -7.60
C MET A 263 17.79 8.87 -7.93
N VAL A 264 17.20 9.71 -7.07
CA VAL A 264 17.24 11.17 -7.19
C VAL A 264 17.65 11.78 -5.86
N GLU A 265 18.64 12.64 -5.85
CA GLU A 265 18.95 13.45 -4.67
C GLU A 265 17.84 14.48 -4.44
N GLU A 266 17.42 14.61 -3.17
CA GLU A 266 16.42 15.58 -2.76
C GLU A 266 16.89 16.28 -1.47
N GLN A 267 16.59 17.57 -1.34
CA GLN A 267 17.03 18.36 -0.19
C GLN A 267 15.87 18.73 0.72
N ASN A 268 14.67 18.81 0.18
CA ASN A 268 13.48 19.28 0.86
C ASN A 268 12.31 18.32 0.70
N VAL A 269 11.24 18.61 1.43
CA VAL A 269 10.00 17.81 1.44
C VAL A 269 8.79 18.69 1.16
N GLY A 270 7.69 18.07 0.75
CA GLY A 270 6.44 18.77 0.52
C GLY A 270 6.01 18.78 -0.95
N LEU A 271 4.97 19.54 -1.26
CA LEU A 271 4.34 19.54 -2.58
C LEU A 271 5.27 20.06 -3.69
N ASP A 272 6.15 21.01 -3.36
CA ASP A 272 7.12 21.57 -4.31
C ASP A 272 8.28 20.60 -4.59
N TYR A 273 8.41 19.54 -3.79
CA TYR A 273 9.43 18.50 -3.89
C TYR A 273 8.79 17.14 -4.08
N PRO A 274 8.21 16.85 -5.24
CA PRO A 274 7.33 15.70 -5.45
C PRO A 274 8.03 14.35 -5.26
N PHE A 275 9.35 14.27 -5.40
CA PHE A 275 10.10 13.05 -5.08
C PHE A 275 10.08 12.69 -3.60
N SER A 276 9.72 13.61 -2.70
CA SER A 276 9.49 13.34 -1.29
C SER A 276 8.22 12.52 -1.03
N MET A 277 7.28 12.52 -1.98
CA MET A 277 5.97 11.88 -1.85
C MET A 277 5.98 10.43 -2.37
N GLU A 278 4.88 9.69 -2.14
CA GLU A 278 4.69 8.33 -2.64
C GLU A 278 4.73 8.29 -4.18
N LYS A 279 5.53 7.39 -4.73
CA LYS A 279 5.76 7.30 -6.17
C LYS A 279 5.17 6.05 -6.82
N LEU A 280 4.87 4.99 -6.04
CA LEU A 280 4.36 3.69 -6.51
C LEU A 280 5.13 3.14 -7.74
N SER A 281 6.43 3.37 -7.75
CA SER A 281 7.35 3.08 -8.85
C SER A 281 8.76 2.85 -8.31
N PRO A 282 9.66 2.19 -9.07
CA PRO A 282 11.05 1.97 -8.67
C PRO A 282 11.91 3.24 -8.82
N VAL A 283 11.43 4.33 -8.21
CA VAL A 283 12.14 5.61 -8.06
C VAL A 283 12.34 5.90 -6.58
N LEU A 284 13.56 6.10 -6.14
CA LEU A 284 13.99 6.31 -4.77
C LEU A 284 14.51 7.73 -4.58
N ALA A 285 13.97 8.47 -3.62
CA ALA A 285 14.56 9.74 -3.21
C ALA A 285 15.69 9.50 -2.21
N VAL A 286 16.78 10.24 -2.34
CA VAL A 286 17.97 10.14 -1.49
C VAL A 286 18.19 11.50 -0.82
N TYR A 287 18.23 11.49 0.49
CA TYR A 287 18.55 12.65 1.33
C TYR A 287 19.88 12.43 2.03
N LYS A 288 20.69 13.46 2.02
CA LYS A 288 21.98 13.50 2.70
C LYS A 288 21.87 14.27 4.03
#